data_d1aaba6898a559a7ac23f67841ae75db
#
_entry.id   d1aaba6898a559a7ac23f67841ae75db
#
_cell.length_a   1.000
_cell.length_b   1.000
_cell.length_c   1.000
_cell.angle_alpha   90.00
_cell.angle_beta   90.00
_cell.angle_gamma   90.00
#
_symmetry.space_group_name_H-M   'P 1'
#
loop_
_entity.id
_entity.type
_entity.pdbx_description
1 polymer ?
#
loop_
_entity_poly.entity_id
_entity_poly.type
_entity_poly.pdbx_seq_one_letter_code
_entity_poly.pdbx_strand_id
1 'polypeptide(L)'
;MTPLLELKDIRRSYPAGDEQVEVLKGISLDIYAGEMVAIVGASRSGKSTLMNILGCLDKATSGTYRVAGQDVATLDADALAQLRREHFGFIFQRYHLLSHLTAEQNVEVPAVYAGLERKQRLLRAQELLQRLGLEDRTEYYPAQLSGGQQQRVSIARALMNGGQVILADEPTGALDSHSGEEVMAILHQLRDRGHTVIIVTHDPQVAAQAERVIEIRDGEIVHNPPAVEKVNATGGTEPVVNTASGWRQFVSGFNEALTMAWRALAANKMRTLLTMLGLSLIHI
;
A
#
# COMPACT_ATOMS: atom_id res chain seq x y z
N MET A 1 -5.80 19.46 16.85
CA MET A 1 -5.46 18.02 16.72
C MET A 1 -4.08 17.92 16.08
N THR A 2 -3.29 16.89 16.44
CA THR A 2 -1.99 16.63 15.80
C THR A 2 -2.25 15.83 14.53
N PRO A 3 -1.72 16.23 13.36
CA PRO A 3 -1.89 15.46 12.12
C PRO A 3 -1.20 14.10 12.23
N LEU A 4 -1.79 13.08 11.60
CA LEU A 4 -1.18 11.76 11.47
C LEU A 4 -0.08 11.79 10.41
N LEU A 5 -0.34 12.46 9.27
CA LEU A 5 0.63 12.73 8.23
C LEU A 5 0.76 14.24 8.06
N GLU A 6 1.99 14.77 8.20
CA GLU A 6 2.29 16.20 8.07
C GLU A 6 3.35 16.39 6.98
N LEU A 7 2.98 17.08 5.89
CA LEU A 7 3.87 17.45 4.80
C LEU A 7 4.06 18.96 4.80
N LYS A 8 5.32 19.44 4.73
CA LYS A 8 5.66 20.87 4.65
C LYS A 8 6.64 21.09 3.51
N ASP A 9 6.23 21.89 2.53
CA ASP A 9 7.01 22.29 1.34
C ASP A 9 7.70 21.11 0.65
N ILE A 10 6.97 20.01 0.47
CA ILE A 10 7.49 18.81 -0.17
C ILE A 10 7.73 19.06 -1.64
N ARG A 11 8.98 18.89 -2.06
CA ARG A 11 9.40 18.96 -3.46
C ARG A 11 9.99 17.64 -3.91
N ARG A 12 9.73 17.28 -5.15
CA ARG A 12 10.31 16.07 -5.75
C ARG A 12 10.73 16.35 -7.17
N SER A 13 12.01 16.14 -7.44
CA SER A 13 12.63 16.25 -8.77
C SER A 13 13.25 14.90 -9.18
N TYR A 14 13.20 14.62 -10.46
CA TYR A 14 13.84 13.46 -11.07
C TYR A 14 14.80 13.90 -12.18
N PRO A 15 15.95 13.22 -12.34
CA PRO A 15 16.87 13.49 -13.45
C PRO A 15 16.20 13.10 -14.78
N ALA A 16 16.32 13.99 -15.77
CA ALA A 16 15.85 13.79 -17.14
C ALA A 16 16.96 14.23 -18.12
N GLY A 17 17.93 13.35 -18.36
CA GLY A 17 19.16 13.71 -19.07
C GLY A 17 20.01 14.66 -18.24
N ASP A 18 20.36 15.81 -18.81
CA ASP A 18 21.16 16.88 -18.14
C ASP A 18 20.29 17.83 -17.33
N GLU A 19 18.95 17.67 -17.37
CA GLU A 19 18.00 18.55 -16.65
C GLU A 19 17.37 17.82 -15.46
N GLN A 20 16.81 18.63 -14.53
CA GLN A 20 15.98 18.17 -13.42
C GLN A 20 14.52 18.52 -13.71
N VAL A 21 13.64 17.53 -13.70
CA VAL A 21 12.19 17.74 -13.83
C VAL A 21 11.56 17.73 -12.43
N GLU A 22 11.07 18.89 -11.99
CA GLU A 22 10.36 19.02 -10.73
C GLU A 22 8.90 18.56 -10.91
N VAL A 23 8.53 17.47 -10.22
CA VAL A 23 7.20 16.84 -10.28
C VAL A 23 6.30 17.33 -9.16
N LEU A 24 6.84 17.55 -7.96
CA LEU A 24 6.13 18.20 -6.85
C LEU A 24 6.83 19.50 -6.49
N LYS A 25 6.05 20.58 -6.35
CA LYS A 25 6.52 21.96 -6.30
C LYS A 25 6.11 22.65 -5.00
N GLY A 26 6.37 22.02 -3.85
CA GLY A 26 6.08 22.63 -2.55
C GLY A 26 4.72 22.24 -1.99
N ILE A 27 4.44 20.93 -1.95
CA ILE A 27 3.22 20.38 -1.36
C ILE A 27 3.26 20.53 0.16
N SER A 28 2.24 21.22 0.71
CA SER A 28 1.98 21.28 2.15
C SER A 28 0.59 20.74 2.43
N LEU A 29 0.51 19.71 3.29
CA LEU A 29 -0.71 18.94 3.51
C LEU A 29 -0.68 18.26 4.87
N ASP A 30 -1.76 18.42 5.64
CA ASP A 30 -2.00 17.70 6.87
C ASP A 30 -3.17 16.70 6.68
N ILE A 31 -2.98 15.46 7.10
CA ILE A 31 -4.03 14.42 7.12
C ILE A 31 -4.15 13.91 8.54
N TYR A 32 -5.39 13.83 9.02
CA TYR A 32 -5.70 13.45 10.40
C TYR A 32 -6.19 12.00 10.48
N ALA A 33 -6.03 11.40 11.66
CA ALA A 33 -6.46 10.02 11.88
C ALA A 33 -7.97 9.85 11.65
N GLY A 34 -8.35 8.78 10.94
CA GLY A 34 -9.74 8.45 10.64
C GLY A 34 -10.38 9.28 9.52
N GLU A 35 -9.63 10.15 8.82
CA GLU A 35 -10.14 10.84 7.63
C GLU A 35 -10.25 9.90 6.42
N MET A 36 -11.22 10.17 5.56
CA MET A 36 -11.28 9.66 4.20
C MET A 36 -11.02 10.79 3.22
N VAL A 37 -9.86 10.79 2.57
CA VAL A 37 -9.39 11.86 1.70
C VAL A 37 -9.25 11.34 0.28
N ALA A 38 -9.75 12.09 -0.70
CA ALA A 38 -9.48 11.85 -2.11
C ALA A 38 -8.45 12.85 -2.65
N ILE A 39 -7.42 12.38 -3.34
CA ILE A 39 -6.45 13.18 -4.07
C ILE A 39 -6.76 13.05 -5.55
N VAL A 40 -7.19 14.17 -6.17
CA VAL A 40 -7.60 14.21 -7.56
C VAL A 40 -6.70 15.11 -8.39
N GLY A 41 -6.78 14.96 -9.72
CA GLY A 41 -6.04 15.79 -10.67
C GLY A 41 -5.85 15.08 -12.00
N ALA A 42 -5.40 15.81 -13.01
CA ALA A 42 -5.14 15.27 -14.34
C ALA A 42 -4.03 14.20 -14.32
N SER A 43 -3.94 13.41 -15.38
CA SER A 43 -2.79 12.50 -15.59
C SER A 43 -1.49 13.31 -15.58
N ARG A 44 -0.45 12.78 -14.92
CA ARG A 44 0.88 13.43 -14.74
C ARG A 44 0.89 14.67 -13.83
N SER A 45 -0.16 14.94 -13.07
CA SER A 45 -0.18 16.07 -12.14
C SER A 45 0.67 15.88 -10.87
N GLY A 46 1.30 14.71 -10.67
CA GLY A 46 2.12 14.41 -9.48
C GLY A 46 1.45 13.51 -8.44
N LYS A 47 0.18 13.08 -8.63
CA LYS A 47 -0.58 12.25 -7.67
C LYS A 47 0.14 10.98 -7.24
N SER A 48 0.60 10.17 -8.18
CA SER A 48 1.31 8.91 -7.87
C SER A 48 2.64 9.16 -7.17
N THR A 49 3.34 10.25 -7.54
CA THR A 49 4.56 10.67 -6.84
C THR A 49 4.25 11.06 -5.40
N LEU A 50 3.20 11.85 -5.17
CA LEU A 50 2.77 12.21 -3.82
C LEU A 50 2.37 10.97 -3.02
N MET A 51 1.59 10.05 -3.61
CA MET A 51 1.21 8.80 -2.97
C MET A 51 2.43 7.95 -2.57
N ASN A 52 3.45 7.88 -3.43
CA ASN A 52 4.69 7.15 -3.12
C ASN A 52 5.45 7.79 -1.95
N ILE A 53 5.47 9.12 -1.86
CA ILE A 53 6.07 9.83 -0.73
C ILE A 53 5.25 9.61 0.55
N LEU A 54 3.92 9.74 0.49
CA LEU A 54 3.02 9.48 1.61
C LEU A 54 3.23 8.08 2.17
N GLY A 55 3.35 7.07 1.30
CA GLY A 55 3.60 5.68 1.70
C GLY A 55 5.05 5.35 2.00
N CYS A 56 5.95 6.33 2.05
CA CYS A 56 7.39 6.13 2.25
C CYS A 56 8.03 5.15 1.24
N LEU A 57 7.47 5.03 0.03
CA LEU A 57 8.03 4.26 -1.08
C LEU A 57 9.07 5.06 -1.86
N ASP A 58 8.98 6.38 -1.82
CA ASP A 58 9.94 7.32 -2.39
C ASP A 58 10.25 8.43 -1.38
N LYS A 59 11.36 9.12 -1.55
CA LYS A 59 11.80 10.23 -0.68
C LYS A 59 11.60 11.57 -1.38
N ALA A 60 11.18 12.58 -0.63
CA ALA A 60 11.19 13.95 -1.11
C ALA A 60 12.62 14.42 -1.41
N THR A 61 12.79 15.30 -2.41
CA THR A 61 14.06 15.97 -2.69
C THR A 61 14.34 17.05 -1.65
N SER A 62 13.29 17.74 -1.18
CA SER A 62 13.35 18.72 -0.09
C SER A 62 11.98 18.84 0.60
N GLY A 63 11.94 19.57 1.70
CA GLY A 63 10.77 19.69 2.57
C GLY A 63 10.82 18.73 3.75
N THR A 64 9.77 18.75 4.58
CA THR A 64 9.67 17.90 5.77
C THR A 64 8.43 17.03 5.68
N TYR A 65 8.59 15.72 5.92
CA TYR A 65 7.48 14.78 6.03
C TYR A 65 7.54 14.05 7.37
N ARG A 66 6.44 14.09 8.11
CA ARG A 66 6.28 13.38 9.40
C ARG A 66 5.10 12.43 9.36
N VAL A 67 5.32 11.24 9.93
CA VAL A 67 4.30 10.20 10.15
C VAL A 67 4.16 10.01 11.65
N ALA A 68 2.97 10.23 12.19
CA ALA A 68 2.71 10.17 13.64
C ALA A 68 3.72 11.00 14.46
N GLY A 69 4.12 12.16 13.94
CA GLY A 69 5.11 13.05 14.56
C GLY A 69 6.58 12.69 14.30
N GLN A 70 6.90 11.52 13.75
CA GLN A 70 8.25 11.07 13.44
C GLN A 70 8.70 11.59 12.06
N ASP A 71 9.84 12.26 12.01
CA ASP A 71 10.41 12.78 10.76
C ASP A 71 10.99 11.64 9.91
N VAL A 72 10.44 11.48 8.71
CA VAL A 72 10.82 10.41 7.77
C VAL A 72 12.25 10.59 7.23
N ALA A 73 12.74 11.83 7.13
CA ALA A 73 14.07 12.12 6.62
C ALA A 73 15.20 11.63 7.54
N THR A 74 14.91 11.47 8.84
CA THR A 74 15.88 11.00 9.84
C THR A 74 16.04 9.50 9.90
N LEU A 75 15.17 8.76 9.18
CA LEU A 75 15.10 7.29 9.23
C LEU A 75 16.05 6.65 8.22
N ASP A 76 16.74 5.62 8.66
CA ASP A 76 17.48 4.72 7.77
C ASP A 76 16.53 3.78 6.99
N ALA A 77 17.09 2.92 6.14
CA ALA A 77 16.30 2.04 5.28
C ALA A 77 15.45 1.03 6.07
N ASP A 78 15.99 0.50 7.18
CA ASP A 78 15.31 -0.50 8.01
C ASP A 78 14.19 0.14 8.82
N ALA A 79 14.43 1.31 9.41
CA ALA A 79 13.42 2.08 10.13
C ALA A 79 12.28 2.54 9.20
N LEU A 80 12.59 2.93 7.95
CA LEU A 80 11.57 3.24 6.93
C LEU A 80 10.76 2.00 6.55
N ALA A 81 11.39 0.85 6.41
CA ALA A 81 10.69 -0.40 6.12
C ALA A 81 9.78 -0.81 7.29
N GLN A 82 10.24 -0.60 8.52
CA GLN A 82 9.44 -0.83 9.72
C GLN A 82 8.24 0.13 9.76
N LEU A 83 8.45 1.43 9.57
CA LEU A 83 7.39 2.45 9.54
C LEU A 83 6.32 2.12 8.49
N ARG A 84 6.74 1.73 7.27
CA ARG A 84 5.80 1.28 6.23
C ARG A 84 4.97 0.10 6.68
N ARG A 85 5.60 -0.90 7.25
CA ARG A 85 4.95 -2.14 7.71
C ARG A 85 3.94 -1.90 8.83
N GLU A 86 4.23 -0.97 9.73
CA GLU A 86 3.40 -0.69 10.90
C GLU A 86 2.23 0.25 10.60
N HIS A 87 2.43 1.23 9.70
CA HIS A 87 1.44 2.28 9.47
C HIS A 87 0.67 2.16 8.17
N PHE A 88 1.24 1.55 7.11
CA PHE A 88 0.66 1.66 5.77
C PHE A 88 0.17 0.33 5.20
N GLY A 89 -1.03 0.37 4.62
CA GLY A 89 -1.55 -0.65 3.72
C GLY A 89 -1.71 -0.07 2.31
N PHE A 90 -1.33 -0.83 1.28
CA PHE A 90 -1.39 -0.39 -0.11
C PHE A 90 -2.41 -1.18 -0.90
N ILE A 91 -3.28 -0.49 -1.61
CA ILE A 91 -4.26 -1.02 -2.55
C ILE A 91 -3.98 -0.41 -3.91
N PHE A 92 -3.75 -1.23 -4.95
CA PHE A 92 -3.36 -0.78 -6.28
C PHE A 92 -4.45 -1.10 -7.32
N GLN A 93 -4.53 -0.31 -8.37
CA GLN A 93 -5.46 -0.47 -9.49
C GLN A 93 -5.37 -1.87 -10.14
N ARG A 94 -4.16 -2.42 -10.31
CA ARG A 94 -3.91 -3.75 -10.90
C ARG A 94 -3.65 -4.83 -9.86
N TYR A 95 -4.14 -4.65 -8.65
CA TYR A 95 -4.08 -5.58 -7.51
C TYR A 95 -2.66 -5.96 -7.06
N HIS A 96 -1.69 -6.06 -7.95
CA HIS A 96 -0.30 -6.50 -7.74
C HIS A 96 -0.19 -7.78 -6.91
N LEU A 97 -1.08 -8.74 -7.19
CA LEU A 97 -1.00 -10.07 -6.60
C LEU A 97 0.10 -10.89 -7.26
N LEU A 98 0.78 -11.69 -6.45
CA LEU A 98 1.78 -12.63 -6.92
C LEU A 98 1.05 -13.83 -7.53
N SER A 99 1.17 -14.00 -8.85
CA SER A 99 0.40 -14.97 -9.64
C SER A 99 0.66 -16.44 -9.28
N HIS A 100 1.82 -16.71 -8.68
CA HIS A 100 2.25 -18.05 -8.24
C HIS A 100 1.87 -18.38 -6.79
N LEU A 101 1.19 -17.47 -6.09
CA LEU A 101 0.69 -17.64 -4.73
C LEU A 101 -0.84 -17.67 -4.74
N THR A 102 -1.42 -18.44 -3.81
CA THR A 102 -2.88 -18.45 -3.59
C THR A 102 -3.34 -17.12 -2.97
N ALA A 103 -4.65 -16.91 -2.84
CA ALA A 103 -5.22 -15.74 -2.18
C ALA A 103 -4.70 -15.61 -0.75
N GLU A 104 -4.75 -16.69 0.04
CA GLU A 104 -4.25 -16.73 1.41
C GLU A 104 -2.75 -16.39 1.48
N GLN A 105 -1.93 -17.01 0.63
CA GLN A 105 -0.50 -16.76 0.58
C GLN A 105 -0.16 -15.32 0.17
N ASN A 106 -0.93 -14.71 -0.74
CA ASN A 106 -0.80 -13.29 -1.08
C ASN A 106 -1.06 -12.38 0.11
N VAL A 107 -2.08 -12.70 0.92
CA VAL A 107 -2.42 -11.95 2.14
C VAL A 107 -1.33 -12.09 3.20
N GLU A 108 -0.70 -13.28 3.34
CA GLU A 108 0.37 -13.54 4.31
C GLU A 108 1.66 -12.76 4.04
N VAL A 109 1.94 -12.35 2.79
CA VAL A 109 3.24 -11.75 2.38
C VAL A 109 3.75 -10.67 3.35
N PRO A 110 2.97 -9.64 3.73
CA PRO A 110 3.47 -8.59 4.63
C PRO A 110 3.87 -9.13 6.02
N ALA A 111 3.16 -10.15 6.52
CA ALA A 111 3.43 -10.75 7.82
C ALA A 111 4.67 -11.65 7.81
N VAL A 112 5.04 -12.22 6.66
CA VAL A 112 6.32 -12.93 6.50
C VAL A 112 7.48 -11.96 6.74
N TYR A 113 7.44 -10.78 6.11
CA TYR A 113 8.45 -9.74 6.32
C TYR A 113 8.41 -9.11 7.72
N ALA A 114 7.27 -9.19 8.42
CA ALA A 114 7.13 -8.78 9.81
C ALA A 114 7.65 -9.84 10.80
N GLY A 115 8.03 -11.03 10.32
CA GLY A 115 8.55 -12.12 11.15
C GLY A 115 7.48 -12.80 12.02
N LEU A 116 6.18 -12.70 11.66
CA LEU A 116 5.12 -13.40 12.37
C LEU A 116 5.25 -14.93 12.18
N GLU A 117 4.94 -15.68 13.23
CA GLU A 117 4.91 -17.15 13.15
C GLU A 117 3.86 -17.61 12.13
N ARG A 118 4.18 -18.70 11.40
CA ARG A 118 3.33 -19.24 10.34
C ARG A 118 1.88 -19.45 10.77
N LYS A 119 1.67 -20.01 11.97
CA LYS A 119 0.32 -20.25 12.49
C LYS A 119 -0.48 -18.97 12.69
N GLN A 120 0.16 -17.93 13.23
CA GLN A 120 -0.48 -16.63 13.49
C GLN A 120 -0.86 -15.93 12.19
N ARG A 121 0.04 -15.87 11.20
CA ARG A 121 -0.24 -15.21 9.93
C ARG A 121 -1.28 -15.95 9.10
N LEU A 122 -1.29 -17.31 9.14
CA LEU A 122 -2.31 -18.09 8.47
C LEU A 122 -3.71 -17.81 9.03
N LEU A 123 -3.86 -17.88 10.36
CA LEU A 123 -5.13 -17.56 11.03
C LEU A 123 -5.59 -16.13 10.69
N ARG A 124 -4.66 -15.17 10.73
CA ARG A 124 -4.98 -13.77 10.42
C ARG A 124 -5.37 -13.59 8.96
N ALA A 125 -4.69 -14.25 8.02
CA ALA A 125 -5.03 -14.19 6.60
C ALA A 125 -6.42 -14.77 6.33
N GLN A 126 -6.76 -15.91 6.92
CA GLN A 126 -8.08 -16.54 6.81
C GLN A 126 -9.18 -15.65 7.40
N GLU A 127 -8.94 -15.05 8.58
CA GLU A 127 -9.88 -14.10 9.18
C GLU A 127 -10.15 -12.90 8.27
N LEU A 128 -9.10 -12.32 7.67
CA LEU A 128 -9.23 -11.18 6.76
C LEU A 128 -9.98 -11.56 5.49
N LEU A 129 -9.67 -12.71 4.90
CA LEU A 129 -10.38 -13.21 3.71
C LEU A 129 -11.85 -13.50 4.01
N GLN A 130 -12.16 -14.10 5.15
CA GLN A 130 -13.54 -14.34 5.59
C GLN A 130 -14.31 -13.03 5.76
N ARG A 131 -13.73 -12.02 6.41
CA ARG A 131 -14.34 -10.69 6.57
C ARG A 131 -14.66 -9.99 5.24
N LEU A 132 -13.95 -10.37 4.18
CA LEU A 132 -14.13 -9.84 2.83
C LEU A 132 -14.93 -10.79 1.91
N GLY A 133 -15.59 -11.82 2.47
CA GLY A 133 -16.42 -12.76 1.74
C GLY A 133 -15.65 -13.64 0.75
N LEU A 134 -14.44 -14.07 1.15
CA LEU A 134 -13.55 -14.91 0.35
C LEU A 134 -13.12 -16.19 1.08
N GLU A 135 -13.89 -16.65 2.07
CA GLU A 135 -13.60 -17.86 2.85
C GLU A 135 -13.48 -19.11 1.97
N ASP A 136 -14.29 -19.20 0.91
CA ASP A 136 -14.29 -20.32 -0.05
C ASP A 136 -13.25 -20.16 -1.17
N ARG A 137 -12.41 -19.11 -1.13
CA ARG A 137 -11.46 -18.73 -2.19
C ARG A 137 -10.01 -18.66 -1.73
N THR A 138 -9.72 -19.10 -0.51
CA THR A 138 -8.38 -19.01 0.12
C THR A 138 -7.29 -19.69 -0.70
N GLU A 139 -7.59 -20.86 -1.28
CA GLU A 139 -6.69 -21.69 -2.09
C GLU A 139 -6.62 -21.26 -3.58
N TYR A 140 -7.43 -20.28 -4.01
CA TYR A 140 -7.48 -19.86 -5.42
C TYR A 140 -6.29 -19.00 -5.78
N TYR A 141 -5.75 -19.23 -6.97
CA TYR A 141 -4.73 -18.37 -7.57
C TYR A 141 -5.38 -17.13 -8.21
N PRO A 142 -4.64 -16.00 -8.36
CA PRO A 142 -5.19 -14.77 -8.94
C PRO A 142 -5.92 -14.96 -10.26
N ALA A 143 -5.40 -15.83 -11.16
CA ALA A 143 -6.04 -16.13 -12.44
C ALA A 143 -7.40 -16.82 -12.35
N GLN A 144 -7.77 -17.36 -11.20
CA GLN A 144 -9.03 -18.03 -10.93
C GLN A 144 -10.06 -17.12 -10.25
N LEU A 145 -9.67 -15.88 -9.92
CA LEU A 145 -10.48 -14.89 -9.22
C LEU A 145 -10.97 -13.82 -10.18
N SER A 146 -12.21 -13.33 -9.96
CA SER A 146 -12.70 -12.14 -10.65
C SER A 146 -11.91 -10.89 -10.24
N GLY A 147 -12.02 -9.79 -11.00
CA GLY A 147 -11.37 -8.52 -10.68
C GLY A 147 -11.73 -8.02 -9.28
N GLY A 148 -13.01 -8.02 -8.91
CA GLY A 148 -13.47 -7.63 -7.59
C GLY A 148 -12.95 -8.56 -6.47
N GLN A 149 -12.84 -9.87 -6.73
CA GLN A 149 -12.24 -10.81 -5.78
C GLN A 149 -10.73 -10.55 -5.61
N GLN A 150 -10.00 -10.31 -6.71
CA GLN A 150 -8.58 -9.95 -6.64
C GLN A 150 -8.37 -8.67 -5.85
N GLN A 151 -9.22 -7.66 -6.03
CA GLN A 151 -9.15 -6.41 -5.29
C GLN A 151 -9.41 -6.65 -3.79
N ARG A 152 -10.38 -7.47 -3.44
CA ARG A 152 -10.64 -7.85 -2.03
C ARG A 152 -9.45 -8.60 -1.41
N VAL A 153 -8.76 -9.47 -2.15
CA VAL A 153 -7.49 -10.08 -1.71
C VAL A 153 -6.41 -9.01 -1.49
N SER A 154 -6.29 -8.03 -2.40
CA SER A 154 -5.36 -6.90 -2.24
C SER A 154 -5.66 -6.07 -0.99
N ILE A 155 -6.95 -5.83 -0.69
CA ILE A 155 -7.39 -5.15 0.55
C ILE A 155 -7.03 -5.99 1.78
N ALA A 156 -7.31 -7.31 1.78
CA ALA A 156 -6.92 -8.21 2.87
C ALA A 156 -5.41 -8.15 3.13
N ARG A 157 -4.60 -8.16 2.08
CA ARG A 157 -3.15 -8.01 2.17
C ARG A 157 -2.73 -6.68 2.78
N ALA A 158 -3.40 -5.58 2.40
CA ALA A 158 -3.12 -4.25 2.96
C ALA A 158 -3.40 -4.17 4.47
N LEU A 159 -4.35 -4.97 4.97
CA LEU A 159 -4.76 -5.01 6.38
C LEU A 159 -3.96 -6.01 7.24
N MET A 160 -3.09 -6.80 6.63
CA MET A 160 -2.43 -7.92 7.31
C MET A 160 -1.64 -7.50 8.54
N ASN A 161 -0.92 -6.38 8.46
CA ASN A 161 -0.13 -5.84 9.57
C ASN A 161 -0.84 -4.71 10.35
N GLY A 162 -2.15 -4.52 10.14
CA GLY A 162 -2.95 -3.53 10.84
C GLY A 162 -3.24 -2.25 10.05
N GLY A 163 -2.33 -1.77 9.19
CA GLY A 163 -2.52 -0.65 8.28
C GLY A 163 -3.32 0.54 8.80
N GLN A 164 -2.74 1.40 9.64
CA GLN A 164 -3.44 2.58 10.17
C GLN A 164 -3.86 3.54 9.04
N VAL A 165 -3.04 3.64 7.99
CA VAL A 165 -3.27 4.42 6.78
C VAL A 165 -3.40 3.49 5.60
N ILE A 166 -4.53 3.55 4.91
CA ILE A 166 -4.77 2.81 3.66
C ILE A 166 -4.57 3.77 2.49
N LEU A 167 -3.58 3.47 1.66
CA LEU A 167 -3.29 4.19 0.42
C LEU A 167 -3.88 3.40 -0.74
N ALA A 168 -4.90 3.94 -1.39
CA ALA A 168 -5.63 3.31 -2.50
C ALA A 168 -5.41 4.07 -3.81
N ASP A 169 -4.64 3.50 -4.73
CA ASP A 169 -4.38 4.06 -6.06
C ASP A 169 -5.39 3.49 -7.06
N GLU A 170 -6.32 4.34 -7.52
CA GLU A 170 -7.38 3.97 -8.47
C GLU A 170 -8.09 2.65 -8.08
N PRO A 171 -8.61 2.52 -6.84
CA PRO A 171 -9.03 1.23 -6.30
C PRO A 171 -10.17 0.56 -7.07
N THR A 172 -10.90 1.30 -7.88
CA THR A 172 -12.03 0.82 -8.70
C THR A 172 -11.74 0.85 -10.20
N GLY A 173 -10.60 1.42 -10.62
CA GLY A 173 -10.32 1.74 -12.02
C GLY A 173 -10.19 0.55 -12.98
N ALA A 174 -10.09 -0.68 -12.46
CA ALA A 174 -10.05 -1.92 -13.25
C ALA A 174 -11.29 -2.82 -13.03
N LEU A 175 -12.34 -2.29 -12.39
CA LEU A 175 -13.53 -3.03 -11.99
C LEU A 175 -14.76 -2.61 -12.79
N ASP A 176 -15.73 -3.51 -12.88
CA ASP A 176 -17.09 -3.16 -13.25
C ASP A 176 -17.77 -2.32 -12.15
N SER A 177 -18.87 -1.64 -12.49
CA SER A 177 -19.55 -0.71 -11.57
C SER A 177 -19.98 -1.38 -10.26
N HIS A 178 -20.50 -2.59 -10.30
CA HIS A 178 -20.97 -3.32 -9.12
C HIS A 178 -19.80 -3.68 -8.19
N SER A 179 -18.73 -4.27 -8.74
CA SER A 179 -17.52 -4.57 -7.98
C SER A 179 -16.85 -3.31 -7.44
N GLY A 180 -16.92 -2.20 -8.18
CA GLY A 180 -16.43 -0.90 -7.73
C GLY A 180 -17.19 -0.37 -6.50
N GLU A 181 -18.51 -0.46 -6.50
CA GLU A 181 -19.35 -0.08 -5.36
C GLU A 181 -19.06 -0.94 -4.12
N GLU A 182 -18.88 -2.27 -4.29
CA GLU A 182 -18.48 -3.14 -3.19
C GLU A 182 -17.13 -2.74 -2.57
N VAL A 183 -16.13 -2.42 -3.40
CA VAL A 183 -14.82 -1.97 -2.93
C VAL A 183 -14.93 -0.64 -2.18
N MET A 184 -15.69 0.32 -2.69
CA MET A 184 -15.92 1.59 -2.00
C MET A 184 -16.63 1.39 -0.65
N ALA A 185 -17.63 0.50 -0.58
CA ALA A 185 -18.30 0.15 0.67
C ALA A 185 -17.31 -0.43 1.71
N ILE A 186 -16.35 -1.27 1.27
CA ILE A 186 -15.29 -1.80 2.15
C ILE A 186 -14.40 -0.66 2.65
N LEU A 187 -13.98 0.29 1.79
CA LEU A 187 -13.15 1.43 2.19
C LEU A 187 -13.87 2.33 3.21
N HIS A 188 -15.17 2.56 3.05
CA HIS A 188 -16.00 3.26 4.03
C HIS A 188 -16.05 2.52 5.37
N GLN A 189 -16.25 1.20 5.38
CA GLN A 189 -16.21 0.39 6.60
C GLN A 189 -14.86 0.45 7.31
N LEU A 190 -13.75 0.50 6.56
CA LEU A 190 -12.40 0.64 7.13
C LEU A 190 -12.26 2.01 7.81
N ARG A 191 -12.70 3.09 7.15
CA ARG A 191 -12.74 4.43 7.74
C ARG A 191 -13.58 4.45 9.02
N ASP A 192 -14.75 3.83 9.02
CA ASP A 192 -15.64 3.78 10.20
C ASP A 192 -15.04 2.98 11.36
N ARG A 193 -14.10 2.09 11.08
CA ARG A 193 -13.30 1.36 12.08
C ARG A 193 -12.06 2.12 12.54
N GLY A 194 -11.85 3.35 12.08
CA GLY A 194 -10.76 4.23 12.51
C GLY A 194 -9.53 4.22 11.61
N HIS A 195 -9.54 3.49 10.48
CA HIS A 195 -8.47 3.62 9.49
C HIS A 195 -8.55 4.98 8.79
N THR A 196 -7.40 5.56 8.50
CA THR A 196 -7.27 6.72 7.60
C THR A 196 -7.20 6.20 6.18
N VAL A 197 -8.10 6.67 5.30
CA VAL A 197 -8.17 6.18 3.92
C VAL A 197 -7.82 7.33 2.98
N ILE A 198 -6.78 7.14 2.15
CA ILE A 198 -6.36 8.10 1.14
C ILE A 198 -6.56 7.45 -0.22
N ILE A 199 -7.46 8.00 -1.02
CA ILE A 199 -7.78 7.53 -2.35
C ILE A 199 -7.15 8.46 -3.37
N VAL A 200 -6.32 7.93 -4.25
CA VAL A 200 -5.85 8.65 -5.44
C VAL A 200 -6.73 8.22 -6.61
N THR A 201 -7.42 9.17 -7.23
CA THR A 201 -8.31 8.86 -8.35
C THR A 201 -8.47 10.03 -9.31
N HIS A 202 -8.84 9.73 -10.56
CA HIS A 202 -9.31 10.71 -11.54
C HIS A 202 -10.83 10.62 -11.75
N ASP A 203 -11.50 9.66 -11.11
CA ASP A 203 -12.95 9.49 -11.18
C ASP A 203 -13.65 10.42 -10.18
N PRO A 204 -14.49 11.39 -10.69
CA PRO A 204 -15.22 12.30 -9.81
C PRO A 204 -16.24 11.60 -8.90
N GLN A 205 -16.82 10.47 -9.34
CA GLN A 205 -17.80 9.73 -8.54
C GLN A 205 -17.16 9.04 -7.34
N VAL A 206 -15.96 8.51 -7.53
CA VAL A 206 -15.15 7.94 -6.43
C VAL A 206 -14.69 9.06 -5.49
N ALA A 207 -14.18 10.17 -6.05
CA ALA A 207 -13.73 11.31 -5.25
C ALA A 207 -14.83 11.92 -4.39
N ALA A 208 -16.05 12.03 -4.93
CA ALA A 208 -17.20 12.58 -4.22
C ALA A 208 -17.64 11.75 -2.99
N GLN A 209 -17.20 10.52 -2.87
CA GLN A 209 -17.46 9.66 -1.71
C GLN A 209 -16.51 9.93 -0.54
N ALA A 210 -15.41 10.66 -0.77
CA ALA A 210 -14.49 11.06 0.29
C ALA A 210 -15.03 12.29 1.06
N GLU A 211 -14.64 12.43 2.32
CA GLU A 211 -15.02 13.56 3.18
C GLU A 211 -14.32 14.85 2.77
N ARG A 212 -13.14 14.72 2.18
CA ARG A 212 -12.29 15.83 1.76
C ARG A 212 -11.64 15.50 0.43
N VAL A 213 -11.72 16.41 -0.52
CA VAL A 213 -11.16 16.27 -1.85
C VAL A 213 -10.04 17.29 -2.03
N ILE A 214 -8.84 16.82 -2.31
CA ILE A 214 -7.64 17.62 -2.53
C ILE A 214 -7.30 17.56 -4.02
N GLU A 215 -7.27 18.73 -4.68
CA GLU A 215 -6.93 18.79 -6.10
C GLU A 215 -5.46 19.16 -6.30
N ILE A 216 -4.76 18.35 -7.10
CA ILE A 216 -3.37 18.59 -7.52
C ILE A 216 -3.34 18.89 -9.01
N ARG A 217 -2.64 19.96 -9.36
CA ARG A 217 -2.38 20.37 -10.74
C ARG A 217 -0.93 20.79 -10.89
N ASP A 218 -0.25 20.22 -11.88
CA ASP A 218 1.13 20.54 -12.24
C ASP A 218 2.14 20.52 -11.06
N GLY A 219 1.92 19.60 -10.12
CA GLY A 219 2.77 19.43 -8.95
C GLY A 219 2.46 20.32 -7.75
N GLU A 220 1.37 21.09 -7.80
CA GLU A 220 0.92 21.98 -6.72
C GLU A 220 -0.50 21.61 -6.26
N ILE A 221 -0.80 21.89 -4.98
CA ILE A 221 -2.19 21.78 -4.48
C ILE A 221 -2.92 23.07 -4.86
N VAL A 222 -3.96 22.94 -5.68
CA VAL A 222 -4.82 24.06 -6.11
C VAL A 222 -6.10 24.15 -5.29
N HIS A 223 -6.54 23.07 -4.66
CA HIS A 223 -7.68 23.03 -3.76
C HIS A 223 -7.41 22.09 -2.59
N ASN A 224 -7.60 22.59 -1.36
CA ASN A 224 -7.45 21.82 -0.12
C ASN A 224 -8.40 22.36 0.94
N PRO A 225 -9.65 21.87 1.01
CA PRO A 225 -10.58 22.30 2.04
C PRO A 225 -10.09 21.90 3.44
N PRO A 226 -10.53 22.62 4.49
CA PRO A 226 -10.16 22.26 5.86
C PRO A 226 -10.62 20.84 6.19
N ALA A 227 -9.85 20.16 7.05
CA ALA A 227 -10.24 18.86 7.57
C ALA A 227 -11.57 18.97 8.34
N VAL A 228 -12.41 17.95 8.19
CA VAL A 228 -13.66 17.88 8.97
C VAL A 228 -13.30 17.48 10.39
N GLU A 229 -13.57 18.35 11.37
CA GLU A 229 -13.35 18.02 12.78
C GLU A 229 -14.24 16.84 13.19
N LYS A 230 -13.64 15.66 13.34
CA LYS A 230 -14.31 14.52 13.97
C LYS A 230 -14.02 14.49 15.47
N VAL A 231 -15.06 14.54 16.25
CA VAL A 231 -14.99 14.28 17.69
C VAL A 231 -14.78 12.77 17.86
N ASN A 232 -13.58 12.40 18.31
CA ASN A 232 -13.20 11.08 18.84
C ASN A 232 -13.40 9.84 17.94
N ALA A 233 -12.45 9.55 17.07
CA ALA A 233 -12.18 8.17 16.66
C ALA A 233 -11.28 7.50 17.72
N THR A 234 -11.85 7.00 18.81
CA THR A 234 -11.19 6.07 19.74
C THR A 234 -11.27 4.66 19.17
N GLY A 235 -10.46 4.40 18.14
CA GLY A 235 -10.34 3.09 17.52
C GLY A 235 -8.91 2.93 17.04
N GLY A 236 -7.95 2.85 17.94
CA GLY A 236 -6.60 2.45 17.60
C GLY A 236 -6.64 0.98 17.20
N THR A 237 -6.42 0.68 15.90
CA THR A 237 -6.04 -0.66 15.50
C THR A 237 -4.67 -0.92 16.13
N GLU A 238 -4.60 -1.82 17.13
CA GLU A 238 -3.32 -2.22 17.70
C GLU A 238 -2.43 -2.79 16.59
N PRO A 239 -1.24 -2.24 16.38
CA PRO A 239 -0.28 -2.83 15.45
C PRO A 239 0.08 -4.22 15.97
N VAL A 240 -0.03 -5.24 15.11
CA VAL A 240 0.40 -6.60 15.44
C VAL A 240 1.93 -6.63 15.38
N VAL A 241 2.57 -6.04 16.39
CA VAL A 241 4.02 -6.03 16.52
C VAL A 241 4.43 -7.17 17.42
N ASN A 242 5.12 -8.15 16.85
CA ASN A 242 5.74 -9.22 17.63
C ASN A 242 7.20 -8.86 17.89
N THR A 243 7.54 -8.55 19.15
CA THR A 243 8.89 -8.26 19.62
C THR A 243 9.70 -9.55 19.89
N ALA A 244 9.65 -10.53 18.99
CA ALA A 244 10.42 -11.77 19.15
C ALA A 244 11.86 -11.59 18.65
N SER A 245 12.80 -12.15 19.44
CA SER A 245 14.26 -12.11 19.29
C SER A 245 14.78 -12.36 17.87
N GLY A 246 15.60 -11.45 17.34
CA GLY A 246 16.02 -11.34 15.93
C GLY A 246 16.72 -12.55 15.28
N TRP A 247 17.35 -13.47 16.02
CA TRP A 247 18.06 -14.61 15.43
C TRP A 247 17.12 -15.72 14.91
N ARG A 248 16.06 -16.04 15.64
CA ARG A 248 15.05 -17.03 15.18
C ARG A 248 14.23 -16.52 14.00
N GLN A 249 13.98 -15.22 13.93
CA GLN A 249 13.31 -14.57 12.81
C GLN A 249 14.15 -14.61 11.53
N PHE A 250 15.48 -14.42 11.63
CA PHE A 250 16.38 -14.45 10.49
C PHE A 250 16.42 -15.84 9.82
N VAL A 251 16.48 -16.93 10.59
CA VAL A 251 16.54 -18.30 10.05
C VAL A 251 15.20 -18.75 9.45
N SER A 252 14.07 -18.40 10.07
CA SER A 252 12.75 -18.74 9.51
C SER A 252 12.44 -17.93 8.26
N GLY A 253 12.73 -16.64 8.25
CA GLY A 253 12.53 -15.76 7.09
C GLY A 253 13.40 -16.15 5.89
N PHE A 254 14.64 -16.61 6.12
CA PHE A 254 15.53 -17.06 5.06
C PHE A 254 15.01 -18.32 4.35
N ASN A 255 14.55 -19.32 5.08
CA ASN A 255 13.98 -20.54 4.51
C ASN A 255 12.69 -20.27 3.71
N GLU A 256 11.88 -19.33 4.14
CA GLU A 256 10.66 -18.95 3.43
C GLU A 256 10.94 -18.10 2.19
N ALA A 257 11.90 -17.17 2.27
CA ALA A 257 12.36 -16.41 1.12
C ALA A 257 12.94 -17.34 0.04
N LEU A 258 13.69 -18.38 0.43
CA LEU A 258 14.19 -19.43 -0.47
C LEU A 258 13.02 -20.22 -1.11
N THR A 259 12.00 -20.55 -0.34
CA THR A 259 10.83 -21.28 -0.84
C THR A 259 10.02 -20.44 -1.81
N MET A 260 9.84 -19.14 -1.54
CA MET A 260 9.18 -18.20 -2.45
C MET A 260 9.99 -17.99 -3.73
N ALA A 261 11.32 -17.82 -3.63
CA ALA A 261 12.21 -17.72 -4.77
C ALA A 261 12.16 -18.98 -5.64
N TRP A 262 12.17 -20.18 -5.03
CA TRP A 262 12.03 -21.45 -5.74
C TRP A 262 10.69 -21.57 -6.47
N ARG A 263 9.58 -21.18 -5.85
CA ARG A 263 8.26 -21.16 -6.50
C ARG A 263 8.20 -20.17 -7.66
N ALA A 264 8.79 -18.98 -7.52
CA ALA A 264 8.88 -17.99 -8.60
C ALA A 264 9.71 -18.51 -9.78
N LEU A 265 10.84 -19.19 -9.51
CA LEU A 265 11.65 -19.85 -10.53
C LEU A 265 10.91 -20.99 -11.21
N ALA A 266 10.18 -21.81 -10.45
CA ALA A 266 9.38 -22.92 -10.98
C ALA A 266 8.20 -22.46 -11.84
N ALA A 267 7.56 -21.34 -11.49
CA ALA A 267 6.46 -20.75 -12.26
C ALA A 267 6.92 -20.20 -13.63
N ASN A 268 8.16 -19.74 -13.73
CA ASN A 268 8.74 -19.19 -14.96
C ASN A 268 9.78 -20.12 -15.62
N LYS A 269 9.54 -21.43 -15.66
CA LYS A 269 10.49 -22.45 -16.13
C LYS A 269 11.19 -22.13 -17.47
N MET A 270 10.43 -21.65 -18.46
CA MET A 270 10.99 -21.31 -19.79
C MET A 270 11.92 -20.09 -19.75
N ARG A 271 11.58 -19.05 -18.97
CA ARG A 271 12.41 -17.86 -18.84
C ARG A 271 13.69 -18.17 -18.05
N THR A 272 13.59 -19.00 -17.02
CA THR A 272 14.72 -19.43 -16.19
C THR A 272 15.68 -20.32 -16.99
N LEU A 273 15.17 -21.25 -17.83
CA LEU A 273 15.97 -22.08 -18.72
C LEU A 273 16.72 -21.24 -19.74
N LEU A 274 16.06 -20.24 -20.36
CA LEU A 274 16.67 -19.34 -21.35
C LEU A 274 17.75 -18.44 -20.73
N THR A 275 17.54 -17.93 -19.51
CA THR A 275 18.57 -17.12 -18.83
C THR A 275 19.75 -17.95 -18.36
N MET A 276 19.54 -19.17 -17.88
CA MET A 276 20.63 -20.10 -17.52
C MET A 276 21.44 -20.52 -18.74
N LEU A 277 20.78 -20.82 -19.88
CA LEU A 277 21.47 -21.11 -21.15
C LEU A 277 22.24 -19.89 -21.67
N GLY A 278 21.69 -18.68 -21.57
CA GLY A 278 22.38 -17.45 -21.98
C GLY A 278 23.62 -17.15 -21.13
N LEU A 279 23.56 -17.38 -19.81
CA LEU A 279 24.71 -17.24 -18.91
C LEU A 279 25.78 -18.33 -19.17
N SER A 280 25.39 -19.56 -19.50
CA SER A 280 26.32 -20.63 -19.84
C SER A 280 27.08 -20.41 -21.18
N LEU A 281 26.41 -19.71 -22.16
CA LEU A 281 27.02 -19.38 -23.45
C LEU A 281 27.99 -18.18 -23.37
N ILE A 282 27.92 -17.34 -22.35
CA ILE A 282 28.83 -16.19 -22.15
C ILE A 282 30.16 -16.62 -21.50
N HIS A 283 30.20 -17.82 -20.89
CA HIS A 283 31.40 -18.35 -20.22
C HIS A 283 32.17 -19.43 -21.05
N ILE A 284 31.83 -19.62 -22.33
CA ILE A 284 32.58 -20.40 -23.32
C ILE A 284 33.18 -19.45 -24.35
#